data_3d77d16b8f5184d7ac99fd246630243f
#
_entry.id   3d77d16b8f5184d7ac99fd246630243f
#
_cell.length_a   1.000
_cell.length_b   1.000
_cell.length_c   1.000
_cell.angle_alpha   90.00
_cell.angle_beta   90.00
_cell.angle_gamma   90.00
#
_symmetry.space_group_name_H-M   'P 1'
#
loop_
_entity.id
_entity.type
_entity.pdbx_description
1 polymer ?
#
loop_
_entity_poly.entity_id
_entity_poly.type
_entity_poly.pdbx_seq_one_letter_code
_entity_poly.pdbx_strand_id
1 'polypeptide(L)'
;MQNQTDVITAQDLGCKLVEYMEERYKASNSISGVKSGFPTIDAMTHGFQKGNLITVCSNLRYYKNCLVMQLLQRIVIKDKVPCGFISYTTNYQQFGLSLISRDSLISVSKIVAGMLNEQEARDVQKSCGAIMDSHIVIPRVCSSSFEELCNIIRESVKKHDLRIIFIDSLNTIPIEKESGSYKTRLASIIKKLKMLAVELDISIVTDYYSYENAREILLDEIDKSENLEQNTDFLYSYSDVVFQLQKISGKKGDDFYLFELGIFCGEYRLSRYKSLQFDPEVEKFQEGEKK
;
A
#
# COMPACT_ATOMS: atom_id res chain seq x y z
N MET A 1 20.03 -14.62 25.21
CA MET A 1 18.70 -14.16 25.59
C MET A 1 17.74 -15.28 25.25
N GLN A 2 17.07 -15.86 26.24
CA GLN A 2 16.18 -17.00 26.08
C GLN A 2 14.97 -16.56 25.23
N ASN A 3 14.70 -17.25 24.12
CA ASN A 3 13.44 -17.20 23.43
C ASN A 3 12.36 -17.73 24.38
N GLN A 4 11.69 -16.84 25.11
CA GLN A 4 10.41 -17.16 25.72
C GLN A 4 9.43 -17.34 24.57
N THR A 5 9.07 -18.56 24.26
CA THR A 5 7.91 -18.88 23.44
C THR A 5 6.69 -18.44 24.25
N ASP A 6 6.07 -17.33 23.88
CA ASP A 6 4.80 -16.90 24.46
C ASP A 6 3.74 -17.95 24.10
N VAL A 7 3.44 -18.80 25.04
CA VAL A 7 2.37 -19.82 24.91
C VAL A 7 1.08 -19.20 25.42
N ILE A 8 0.11 -19.01 24.55
CA ILE A 8 -1.24 -18.54 24.90
C ILE A 8 -2.06 -19.76 25.33
N THR A 9 -2.53 -19.78 26.57
CA THR A 9 -3.45 -20.84 27.06
C THR A 9 -4.87 -20.64 26.50
N ALA A 10 -5.69 -21.67 26.52
CA ALA A 10 -7.10 -21.56 26.11
C ALA A 10 -7.87 -20.52 26.95
N GLN A 11 -7.51 -20.37 28.23
CA GLN A 11 -8.10 -19.37 29.11
C GLN A 11 -7.70 -17.96 28.71
N ASP A 12 -6.41 -17.70 28.42
CA ASP A 12 -5.93 -16.40 27.95
C ASP A 12 -6.54 -16.04 26.60
N LEU A 13 -6.66 -17.02 25.70
CA LEU A 13 -7.35 -16.84 24.41
C LEU A 13 -8.80 -16.44 24.60
N GLY A 14 -9.53 -17.14 25.50
CA GLY A 14 -10.92 -16.83 25.82
C GLY A 14 -11.09 -15.41 26.35
N CYS A 15 -10.25 -14.98 27.32
CA CYS A 15 -10.27 -13.63 27.86
C CYS A 15 -10.02 -12.58 26.75
N LYS A 16 -8.97 -12.75 25.95
CA LYS A 16 -8.65 -11.84 24.84
C LYS A 16 -9.76 -11.75 23.79
N LEU A 17 -10.44 -12.86 23.50
CA LEU A 17 -11.57 -12.87 22.56
C LEU A 17 -12.79 -12.12 23.12
N VAL A 18 -13.09 -12.27 24.42
CA VAL A 18 -14.16 -11.52 25.07
C VAL A 18 -13.86 -10.02 25.03
N GLU A 19 -12.67 -9.60 25.43
CA GLU A 19 -12.23 -8.21 25.37
C GLU A 19 -12.35 -7.65 23.95
N TYR A 20 -11.86 -8.38 22.94
CA TYR A 20 -11.98 -8.00 21.53
C TYR A 20 -13.45 -7.83 21.10
N MET A 21 -14.32 -8.77 21.46
CA MET A 21 -15.74 -8.69 21.11
C MET A 21 -16.43 -7.50 21.78
N GLU A 22 -16.11 -7.22 23.07
CA GLU A 22 -16.66 -6.06 23.77
C GLU A 22 -16.21 -4.73 23.15
N GLU A 23 -14.94 -4.62 22.80
CA GLU A 23 -14.41 -3.45 22.08
C GLU A 23 -15.12 -3.26 20.74
N ARG A 24 -15.31 -4.34 19.98
CA ARG A 24 -16.04 -4.32 18.69
C ARG A 24 -17.49 -3.93 18.87
N TYR A 25 -18.16 -4.44 19.91
CA TYR A 25 -19.55 -4.10 20.22
C TYR A 25 -19.70 -2.62 20.60
N LYS A 26 -18.82 -2.10 21.46
CA LYS A 26 -18.82 -0.68 21.86
C LYS A 26 -18.50 0.25 20.68
N ALA A 27 -17.66 -0.21 19.77
CA ALA A 27 -17.24 0.54 18.58
C ALA A 27 -18.26 0.49 17.43
N SER A 28 -19.44 -0.09 17.62
CA SER A 28 -20.47 -0.44 16.62
C SER A 28 -20.40 0.34 15.30
N ASN A 29 -20.12 -0.38 14.20
CA ASN A 29 -19.91 0.16 12.84
C ASN A 29 -18.68 1.04 12.61
N SER A 30 -17.78 1.23 13.58
CA SER A 30 -16.53 1.93 13.36
C SER A 30 -15.48 1.03 12.69
N ILE A 31 -14.67 1.62 11.84
CA ILE A 31 -13.52 0.95 11.23
C ILE A 31 -12.47 0.76 12.32
N SER A 32 -12.07 -0.52 12.57
CA SER A 32 -11.14 -0.87 13.65
C SER A 32 -9.67 -0.69 13.26
N GLY A 33 -9.37 -0.92 11.98
CA GLY A 33 -8.02 -0.77 11.42
C GLY A 33 -7.72 0.64 10.95
N VAL A 34 -6.56 0.80 10.31
CA VAL A 34 -6.18 2.05 9.65
C VAL A 34 -7.05 2.24 8.41
N LYS A 35 -7.76 3.36 8.31
CA LYS A 35 -8.65 3.66 7.19
C LYS A 35 -7.86 3.82 5.90
N SER A 36 -8.31 3.19 4.82
CA SER A 36 -7.73 3.37 3.49
C SER A 36 -8.13 4.68 2.83
N GLY A 37 -9.29 5.22 3.23
CA GLY A 37 -9.92 6.37 2.62
C GLY A 37 -10.77 6.05 1.39
N PHE A 38 -10.90 4.77 1.04
CA PHE A 38 -11.84 4.26 0.05
C PHE A 38 -12.97 3.52 0.77
N PRO A 39 -14.21 4.02 0.73
CA PRO A 39 -15.33 3.43 1.46
C PRO A 39 -15.55 1.95 1.18
N THR A 40 -15.38 1.52 -0.07
CA THR A 40 -15.55 0.10 -0.44
C THR A 40 -14.46 -0.78 0.17
N ILE A 41 -13.20 -0.32 0.19
CA ILE A 41 -12.09 -1.03 0.83
C ILE A 41 -12.35 -1.13 2.33
N ASP A 42 -12.66 0.00 2.95
CA ASP A 42 -12.87 0.08 4.40
C ASP A 42 -14.08 -0.76 4.86
N ALA A 43 -15.15 -0.84 4.05
CA ALA A 43 -16.31 -1.69 4.33
C ALA A 43 -15.98 -3.18 4.28
N MET A 44 -15.03 -3.61 3.41
CA MET A 44 -14.65 -5.02 3.29
C MET A 44 -13.60 -5.44 4.31
N THR A 45 -12.63 -4.56 4.59
CA THR A 45 -11.45 -4.89 5.42
C THR A 45 -11.62 -4.45 6.86
N HIS A 46 -12.63 -3.63 7.16
CA HIS A 46 -12.74 -2.84 8.39
C HIS A 46 -11.49 -1.98 8.65
N GLY A 47 -10.83 -1.52 7.58
CA GLY A 47 -9.52 -0.88 7.59
C GLY A 47 -8.36 -1.89 7.62
N PHE A 48 -7.13 -1.41 7.49
CA PHE A 48 -5.95 -2.27 7.55
C PHE A 48 -5.68 -2.68 8.98
N GLN A 49 -5.87 -3.97 9.27
CA GLN A 49 -5.77 -4.51 10.62
C GLN A 49 -4.32 -4.73 11.01
N LYS A 50 -4.03 -4.64 12.30
CA LYS A 50 -2.75 -5.02 12.90
C LYS A 50 -2.39 -6.47 12.54
N GLY A 51 -1.14 -6.73 12.29
CA GLY A 51 -0.64 -8.03 11.84
C GLY A 51 -0.97 -8.34 10.38
N ASN A 52 -1.67 -7.47 9.63
CA ASN A 52 -2.02 -7.75 8.25
C ASN A 52 -0.90 -7.35 7.28
N LEU A 53 -0.73 -8.20 6.27
CA LEU A 53 0.01 -7.90 5.06
C LEU A 53 -0.98 -7.61 3.92
N ILE A 54 -0.89 -6.40 3.38
CA ILE A 54 -1.70 -5.91 2.27
C ILE A 54 -0.81 -5.80 1.04
N THR A 55 -1.23 -6.40 -0.08
CA THR A 55 -0.47 -6.34 -1.34
C THR A 55 -1.29 -5.71 -2.45
N VAL A 56 -0.73 -4.69 -3.10
CA VAL A 56 -1.32 -4.06 -4.28
C VAL A 56 -0.61 -4.59 -5.52
N CYS A 57 -1.33 -5.23 -6.43
CA CYS A 57 -0.73 -5.76 -7.66
C CYS A 57 -1.38 -5.18 -8.92
N SER A 58 -0.58 -5.03 -9.97
CA SER A 58 -1.01 -4.60 -11.30
C SER A 58 0.05 -4.93 -12.35
N ASN A 59 -0.35 -5.03 -13.59
CA ASN A 59 0.56 -5.01 -14.75
C ASN A 59 0.91 -3.58 -15.21
N LEU A 60 0.31 -2.55 -14.61
CA LEU A 60 0.48 -1.14 -14.93
C LEU A 60 1.20 -0.42 -13.77
N ARG A 61 2.52 -0.41 -13.81
CA ARG A 61 3.39 0.13 -12.76
C ARG A 61 3.00 1.55 -12.31
N TYR A 62 2.79 2.45 -13.26
CA TYR A 62 2.48 3.86 -12.97
C TYR A 62 1.19 4.00 -12.14
N TYR A 63 0.09 3.42 -12.59
CA TYR A 63 -1.19 3.54 -11.91
C TYR A 63 -1.22 2.84 -10.55
N LYS A 64 -0.55 1.69 -10.45
CA LYS A 64 -0.34 1.02 -9.16
C LYS A 64 0.35 1.94 -8.15
N ASN A 65 1.44 2.59 -8.56
CA ASN A 65 2.16 3.53 -7.71
C ASN A 65 1.25 4.72 -7.31
N CYS A 66 0.41 5.22 -8.24
CA CYS A 66 -0.56 6.26 -7.93
C CYS A 66 -1.54 5.83 -6.85
N LEU A 67 -2.07 4.61 -6.91
CA LEU A 67 -2.97 4.07 -5.88
C LEU A 67 -2.29 3.93 -4.53
N VAL A 68 -1.09 3.32 -4.50
CA VAL A 68 -0.32 3.14 -3.26
C VAL A 68 0.01 4.48 -2.60
N MET A 69 0.46 5.45 -3.39
CA MET A 69 0.76 6.80 -2.89
C MET A 69 -0.48 7.54 -2.40
N GLN A 70 -1.64 7.31 -3.01
CA GLN A 70 -2.90 7.90 -2.55
C GLN A 70 -3.35 7.30 -1.22
N LEU A 71 -3.25 5.98 -1.04
CA LEU A 71 -3.50 5.32 0.25
C LEU A 71 -2.59 5.90 1.34
N LEU A 72 -1.29 5.98 1.07
CA LEU A 72 -0.31 6.52 2.00
C LEU A 72 -0.61 7.98 2.34
N GLN A 73 -0.83 8.84 1.35
CA GLN A 73 -1.14 10.27 1.55
C GLN A 73 -2.37 10.43 2.45
N ARG A 74 -3.42 9.65 2.20
CA ARG A 74 -4.63 9.69 3.02
C ARG A 74 -4.32 9.35 4.48
N ILE A 75 -3.64 8.26 4.72
CA ILE A 75 -3.32 7.75 6.05
C ILE A 75 -2.43 8.74 6.82
N VAL A 76 -1.41 9.28 6.15
CA VAL A 76 -0.40 10.13 6.78
C VAL A 76 -0.88 11.56 6.99
N ILE A 77 -1.47 12.17 5.95
CA ILE A 77 -1.81 13.61 5.98
C ILE A 77 -3.20 13.84 6.57
N LYS A 78 -4.20 13.04 6.16
CA LYS A 78 -5.59 13.27 6.60
C LYS A 78 -5.88 12.65 7.95
N ASP A 79 -5.46 11.40 8.15
CA ASP A 79 -5.77 10.66 9.38
C ASP A 79 -4.63 10.72 10.42
N LYS A 80 -3.47 11.30 10.05
CA LYS A 80 -2.27 11.52 10.91
C LYS A 80 -1.80 10.25 11.63
N VAL A 81 -1.92 9.09 10.97
CA VAL A 81 -1.47 7.82 11.51
C VAL A 81 0.06 7.73 11.39
N PRO A 82 0.79 7.34 12.46
CA PRO A 82 2.23 7.10 12.40
C PRO A 82 2.56 6.02 11.35
N CYS A 83 3.32 6.42 10.33
CA CYS A 83 3.55 5.63 9.14
C CYS A 83 5.02 5.63 8.72
N GLY A 84 5.53 4.46 8.33
CA GLY A 84 6.82 4.31 7.68
C GLY A 84 6.67 4.21 6.15
N PHE A 85 7.58 4.84 5.40
CA PHE A 85 7.70 4.63 3.97
C PHE A 85 9.12 4.20 3.62
N ILE A 86 9.26 3.04 2.99
CA ILE A 86 10.54 2.43 2.61
C ILE A 86 10.54 2.22 1.10
N SER A 87 11.54 2.76 0.41
CA SER A 87 11.75 2.51 -1.01
C SER A 87 13.24 2.38 -1.33
N TYR A 88 13.58 1.47 -2.23
CA TYR A 88 14.93 1.30 -2.78
C TYR A 88 15.17 2.16 -4.02
N THR A 89 14.12 2.71 -4.61
CA THR A 89 14.19 3.40 -5.92
C THR A 89 13.76 4.86 -5.86
N THR A 90 12.95 5.24 -4.88
CA THR A 90 12.39 6.59 -4.76
C THR A 90 13.17 7.39 -3.70
N ASN A 91 13.77 8.50 -4.10
CA ASN A 91 14.42 9.39 -3.13
C ASN A 91 13.39 10.26 -2.39
N TYR A 92 13.82 10.83 -1.24
CA TYR A 92 12.93 11.60 -0.36
C TYR A 92 12.35 12.86 -1.03
N GLN A 93 13.07 13.48 -1.98
CA GLN A 93 12.56 14.66 -2.70
C GLN A 93 11.43 14.28 -3.65
N GLN A 94 11.61 13.22 -4.45
CA GLN A 94 10.57 12.70 -5.35
C GLN A 94 9.34 12.26 -4.56
N PHE A 95 9.55 11.58 -3.44
CA PHE A 95 8.49 11.18 -2.54
C PHE A 95 7.72 12.39 -2.00
N GLY A 96 8.42 13.39 -1.46
CA GLY A 96 7.81 14.62 -0.93
C GLY A 96 7.04 15.40 -1.99
N LEU A 97 7.61 15.56 -3.20
CA LEU A 97 6.95 16.21 -4.34
C LEU A 97 5.66 15.47 -4.73
N SER A 98 5.67 14.14 -4.72
CA SER A 98 4.48 13.35 -5.00
C SER A 98 3.37 13.55 -3.96
N LEU A 99 3.73 13.65 -2.66
CA LEU A 99 2.76 13.96 -1.60
C LEU A 99 2.18 15.35 -1.75
N ILE A 100 3.03 16.36 -1.98
CA ILE A 100 2.61 17.76 -2.16
C ILE A 100 1.67 17.88 -3.36
N SER A 101 2.05 17.31 -4.50
CA SER A 101 1.25 17.36 -5.73
C SER A 101 -0.15 16.79 -5.52
N ARG A 102 -0.26 15.65 -4.84
CA ARG A 102 -1.55 14.98 -4.56
C ARG A 102 -2.41 15.73 -3.53
N ASP A 103 -1.78 16.42 -2.58
CA ASP A 103 -2.52 17.17 -1.57
C ASP A 103 -2.97 18.55 -2.10
N SER A 104 -2.10 19.25 -2.81
CA SER A 104 -2.38 20.57 -3.41
C SER A 104 -3.17 20.50 -4.72
N LEU A 105 -3.26 19.32 -5.36
CA LEU A 105 -3.81 19.12 -6.71
C LEU A 105 -3.05 19.91 -7.80
N ILE A 106 -1.75 20.13 -7.60
CA ILE A 106 -0.87 20.82 -8.53
C ILE A 106 0.17 19.82 -9.05
N SER A 107 0.35 19.74 -10.36
CA SER A 107 1.27 18.76 -10.94
C SER A 107 2.71 18.94 -10.49
N VAL A 108 3.43 17.83 -10.30
CA VAL A 108 4.86 17.84 -9.91
C VAL A 108 5.68 18.66 -10.91
N SER A 109 5.39 18.56 -12.20
CA SER A 109 6.10 19.31 -13.24
C SER A 109 5.99 20.82 -13.06
N LYS A 110 4.80 21.31 -12.66
CA LYS A 110 4.55 22.74 -12.42
C LYS A 110 5.27 23.23 -11.17
N ILE A 111 5.28 22.41 -10.10
CA ILE A 111 6.00 22.70 -8.86
C ILE A 111 7.51 22.77 -9.12
N VAL A 112 8.08 21.79 -9.81
CA VAL A 112 9.51 21.71 -10.10
C VAL A 112 9.96 22.84 -11.04
N ALA A 113 9.12 23.22 -12.01
CA ALA A 113 9.42 24.32 -12.92
C ALA A 113 9.28 25.70 -12.25
N GLY A 114 8.74 25.79 -11.02
CA GLY A 114 8.49 27.07 -10.36
C GLY A 114 7.40 27.92 -11.04
N MET A 115 6.55 27.32 -11.86
CA MET A 115 5.49 28.01 -12.63
C MET A 115 4.18 28.07 -11.85
N LEU A 116 4.27 28.59 -10.62
CA LEU A 116 3.10 28.68 -9.71
C LEU A 116 2.59 30.11 -9.71
N ASN A 117 1.27 30.28 -9.79
CA ASN A 117 0.66 31.54 -9.42
C ASN A 117 0.62 31.69 -7.89
N GLU A 118 0.23 32.86 -7.37
CA GLU A 118 0.22 33.13 -5.94
C GLU A 118 -0.69 32.18 -5.14
N GLN A 119 -1.85 31.80 -5.69
CA GLN A 119 -2.75 30.86 -5.00
C GLN A 119 -2.14 29.46 -4.95
N GLU A 120 -1.61 28.99 -6.04
CA GLU A 120 -0.94 27.70 -6.13
C GLU A 120 0.29 27.61 -5.20
N ALA A 121 1.06 28.69 -5.11
CA ALA A 121 2.17 28.78 -4.17
C ALA A 121 1.71 28.64 -2.71
N ARG A 122 0.58 29.31 -2.34
CA ARG A 122 -0.05 29.14 -1.01
C ARG A 122 -0.53 27.71 -0.77
N ASP A 123 -1.14 27.07 -1.78
CA ASP A 123 -1.64 25.69 -1.65
C ASP A 123 -0.49 24.69 -1.50
N VAL A 124 0.59 24.84 -2.25
CA VAL A 124 1.82 24.05 -2.08
C VAL A 124 2.41 24.26 -0.68
N GLN A 125 2.50 25.50 -0.20
CA GLN A 125 3.01 25.81 1.13
C GLN A 125 2.15 25.18 2.24
N LYS A 126 0.82 25.21 2.09
CA LYS A 126 -0.12 24.55 2.99
C LYS A 126 0.11 23.03 3.03
N SER A 127 0.31 22.40 1.88
CA SER A 127 0.62 20.97 1.78
C SER A 127 1.97 20.63 2.42
N CYS A 128 2.98 21.48 2.27
CA CYS A 128 4.25 21.33 3.01
C CYS A 128 4.02 21.35 4.53
N GLY A 129 3.20 22.29 5.03
CA GLY A 129 2.81 22.34 6.44
C GLY A 129 2.12 21.05 6.89
N ALA A 130 1.19 20.51 6.08
CA ALA A 130 0.50 19.25 6.40
C ALA A 130 1.46 18.04 6.49
N ILE A 131 2.52 18.02 5.67
CA ILE A 131 3.58 17.00 5.77
C ILE A 131 4.39 17.19 7.06
N MET A 132 4.76 18.43 7.41
CA MET A 132 5.49 18.72 8.65
C MET A 132 4.71 18.33 9.90
N ASP A 133 3.39 18.46 9.87
CA ASP A 133 2.47 18.07 10.95
C ASP A 133 2.14 16.57 10.97
N SER A 134 2.65 15.80 10.00
CA SER A 134 2.40 14.37 9.88
C SER A 134 3.44 13.55 10.67
N HIS A 135 3.06 12.31 10.99
CA HIS A 135 3.94 11.33 11.63
C HIS A 135 4.54 10.36 10.62
N ILE A 136 5.13 10.88 9.52
CA ILE A 136 5.80 10.03 8.54
C ILE A 136 7.28 9.88 8.85
N VAL A 137 7.75 8.63 8.74
CA VAL A 137 9.17 8.28 8.90
C VAL A 137 9.65 7.62 7.61
N ILE A 138 10.79 8.07 7.08
CA ILE A 138 11.38 7.55 5.85
C ILE A 138 12.76 6.98 6.19
N PRO A 139 12.85 5.70 6.58
CA PRO A 139 14.14 5.07 6.84
C PRO A 139 14.96 5.00 5.54
N ARG A 140 16.23 5.33 5.64
CA ARG A 140 17.16 5.12 4.51
C ARG A 140 17.55 3.66 4.45
N VAL A 141 17.25 3.03 3.34
CA VAL A 141 17.64 1.66 3.06
C VAL A 141 18.82 1.68 2.09
N CYS A 142 19.99 1.30 2.59
CA CYS A 142 21.21 1.16 1.78
C CYS A 142 21.65 -0.31 1.69
N SER A 143 20.80 -1.21 2.18
CA SER A 143 21.12 -2.61 2.38
C SER A 143 20.93 -3.45 1.13
N SER A 144 21.80 -4.45 1.01
CA SER A 144 21.67 -5.52 0.01
C SER A 144 21.01 -6.79 0.57
N SER A 145 20.54 -6.79 1.84
CA SER A 145 19.96 -7.97 2.49
C SER A 145 18.54 -7.72 2.99
N PHE A 146 17.71 -8.74 2.87
CA PHE A 146 16.34 -8.71 3.41
C PHE A 146 16.32 -8.68 4.95
N GLU A 147 17.28 -9.32 5.60
CA GLU A 147 17.39 -9.33 7.07
C GLU A 147 17.62 -7.93 7.63
N GLU A 148 18.49 -7.16 7.00
CA GLU A 148 18.74 -5.76 7.38
C GLU A 148 17.51 -4.89 7.18
N LEU A 149 16.74 -5.10 6.11
CA LEU A 149 15.43 -4.46 5.94
C LEU A 149 14.51 -4.75 7.12
N CYS A 150 14.40 -6.01 7.55
CA CYS A 150 13.59 -6.39 8.70
C CYS A 150 14.05 -5.69 9.99
N ASN A 151 15.36 -5.56 10.20
CA ASN A 151 15.91 -4.88 11.37
C ASN A 151 15.60 -3.38 11.33
N ILE A 152 15.76 -2.72 10.18
CA ILE A 152 15.37 -1.31 9.99
C ILE A 152 13.88 -1.11 10.31
N ILE A 153 13.03 -2.04 9.89
CA ILE A 153 11.59 -1.99 10.18
C ILE A 153 11.35 -2.10 11.69
N ARG A 154 11.95 -3.11 12.37
CA ARG A 154 11.83 -3.30 13.83
C ARG A 154 12.26 -2.07 14.62
N GLU A 155 13.41 -1.50 14.28
CA GLU A 155 13.94 -0.30 14.93
C GLU A 155 13.03 0.91 14.69
N SER A 156 12.55 1.09 13.45
CA SER A 156 11.68 2.22 13.10
C SER A 156 10.34 2.14 13.82
N VAL A 157 9.72 0.95 13.88
CA VAL A 157 8.47 0.72 14.61
C VAL A 157 8.65 1.04 16.09
N LYS A 158 9.68 0.48 16.72
CA LYS A 158 9.96 0.68 18.15
C LYS A 158 10.27 2.14 18.49
N LYS A 159 11.02 2.83 17.64
CA LYS A 159 11.46 4.20 17.89
C LYS A 159 10.37 5.24 17.67
N HIS A 160 9.49 5.01 16.71
CA HIS A 160 8.52 6.01 16.23
C HIS A 160 7.06 5.59 16.41
N ASP A 161 6.80 4.47 17.11
CA ASP A 161 5.45 3.92 17.36
C ASP A 161 4.62 3.80 16.07
N LEU A 162 5.24 3.26 15.01
CA LEU A 162 4.60 3.15 13.72
C LEU A 162 3.48 2.11 13.76
N ARG A 163 2.34 2.44 13.15
CA ARG A 163 1.18 1.56 13.06
C ARG A 163 1.06 0.87 11.70
N ILE A 164 1.67 1.47 10.69
CA ILE A 164 1.65 0.97 9.32
C ILE A 164 2.95 1.30 8.61
N ILE A 165 3.41 0.40 7.75
CA ILE A 165 4.59 0.60 6.91
C ILE A 165 4.25 0.31 5.46
N PHE A 166 4.66 1.21 4.57
CA PHE A 166 4.62 1.02 3.13
C PHE A 166 6.01 0.65 2.61
N ILE A 167 6.08 -0.39 1.78
CA ILE A 167 7.31 -0.87 1.14
C ILE A 167 7.11 -0.83 -0.37
N ASP A 168 7.79 0.08 -1.05
CA ASP A 168 7.76 0.30 -2.51
C ASP A 168 9.08 -0.24 -3.11
N SER A 169 9.06 -1.40 -3.76
CA SER A 169 8.05 -2.44 -3.97
C SER A 169 8.68 -3.82 -3.75
N LEU A 170 7.89 -4.90 -3.75
CA LEU A 170 8.43 -6.28 -3.67
C LEU A 170 9.47 -6.57 -4.75
N ASN A 171 9.28 -5.99 -5.95
CA ASN A 171 10.22 -6.16 -7.07
C ASN A 171 11.60 -5.59 -6.82
N THR A 172 11.77 -4.67 -5.86
CA THR A 172 13.03 -3.96 -5.58
C THR A 172 13.73 -4.46 -4.33
N ILE A 173 13.05 -5.29 -3.52
CA ILE A 173 13.66 -5.88 -2.33
C ILE A 173 14.79 -6.82 -2.76
N PRO A 174 15.98 -6.68 -2.17
CA PRO A 174 17.10 -7.56 -2.46
C PRO A 174 16.74 -9.02 -2.17
N ILE A 175 16.92 -9.86 -3.17
CA ILE A 175 16.66 -11.28 -3.08
C ILE A 175 18.01 -11.99 -2.93
N GLU A 176 18.21 -12.66 -1.81
CA GLU A 176 19.39 -13.52 -1.60
C GLU A 176 19.44 -14.61 -2.68
N LYS A 177 20.65 -15.06 -3.03
CA LYS A 177 20.85 -16.14 -4.01
C LYS A 177 20.44 -17.50 -3.40
N GLU A 178 19.18 -17.64 -3.04
CA GLU A 178 18.59 -18.91 -2.65
C GLU A 178 18.28 -19.76 -3.89
N SER A 179 18.26 -21.08 -3.73
CA SER A 179 17.81 -22.01 -4.76
C SER A 179 16.31 -21.82 -5.04
N GLY A 180 15.92 -21.79 -6.30
CA GLY A 180 14.51 -21.69 -6.70
C GLY A 180 14.21 -20.62 -7.73
N SER A 181 12.99 -20.63 -8.23
CA SER A 181 12.51 -19.65 -9.20
C SER A 181 12.37 -18.25 -8.55
N TYR A 182 12.30 -17.22 -9.38
CA TYR A 182 12.03 -15.86 -8.91
C TYR A 182 10.73 -15.78 -8.09
N LYS A 183 9.67 -16.44 -8.54
CA LYS A 183 8.38 -16.53 -7.82
C LYS A 183 8.52 -17.18 -6.44
N THR A 184 9.30 -18.28 -6.34
CA THR A 184 9.54 -18.97 -5.06
C THR A 184 10.24 -18.07 -4.05
N ARG A 185 11.22 -17.29 -4.51
CA ARG A 185 11.94 -16.34 -3.67
C ARG A 185 11.06 -15.18 -3.21
N LEU A 186 10.21 -14.62 -4.11
CA LEU A 186 9.24 -13.62 -3.73
C LEU A 186 8.21 -14.15 -2.72
N ALA A 187 7.72 -15.38 -2.89
CA ALA A 187 6.84 -16.02 -1.93
C ALA A 187 7.47 -16.13 -0.53
N SER A 188 8.77 -16.45 -0.47
CA SER A 188 9.52 -16.45 0.79
C SER A 188 9.58 -15.07 1.45
N ILE A 189 9.83 -14.01 0.65
CA ILE A 189 9.84 -12.63 1.15
C ILE A 189 8.46 -12.24 1.69
N ILE A 190 7.38 -12.51 0.95
CA ILE A 190 6.01 -12.21 1.38
C ILE A 190 5.67 -12.91 2.68
N LYS A 191 6.02 -14.20 2.80
CA LYS A 191 5.85 -14.95 4.05
C LYS A 191 6.59 -14.29 5.21
N LYS A 192 7.85 -13.92 5.02
CA LYS A 192 8.66 -13.24 6.04
C LYS A 192 8.08 -11.86 6.41
N LEU A 193 7.57 -11.08 5.43
CA LEU A 193 6.88 -9.81 5.68
C LEU A 193 5.58 -10.00 6.48
N LYS A 194 4.80 -11.04 6.17
CA LYS A 194 3.62 -11.40 6.97
C LYS A 194 3.99 -11.74 8.40
N MET A 195 5.01 -12.55 8.60
CA MET A 195 5.50 -12.88 9.95
C MET A 195 5.95 -11.62 10.71
N LEU A 196 6.63 -10.70 10.02
CA LEU A 196 7.09 -9.44 10.61
C LEU A 196 5.91 -8.52 10.99
N ALA A 197 4.86 -8.46 10.16
CA ALA A 197 3.64 -7.71 10.47
C ALA A 197 2.98 -8.22 11.75
N VAL A 198 2.89 -9.55 11.89
CA VAL A 198 2.34 -10.20 13.10
C VAL A 198 3.25 -9.98 14.31
N GLU A 199 4.57 -10.15 14.15
CA GLU A 199 5.57 -9.94 15.22
C GLU A 199 5.48 -8.53 15.82
N LEU A 200 5.31 -7.52 14.96
CA LEU A 200 5.33 -6.11 15.35
C LEU A 200 3.95 -5.53 15.65
N ASP A 201 2.88 -6.29 15.47
CA ASP A 201 1.47 -5.86 15.64
C ASP A 201 1.14 -4.61 14.81
N ILE A 202 1.64 -4.55 13.58
CA ILE A 202 1.43 -3.45 12.62
C ILE A 202 0.84 -3.96 11.30
N SER A 203 0.32 -3.03 10.49
CA SER A 203 0.00 -3.33 9.09
C SER A 203 1.22 -3.13 8.21
N ILE A 204 1.48 -4.03 7.25
CA ILE A 204 2.45 -3.80 6.18
C ILE A 204 1.72 -3.74 4.85
N VAL A 205 1.92 -2.67 4.11
CA VAL A 205 1.45 -2.50 2.73
C VAL A 205 2.63 -2.61 1.80
N THR A 206 2.54 -3.48 0.82
CA THR A 206 3.53 -3.58 -0.24
C THR A 206 2.87 -3.67 -1.59
N ASP A 207 3.64 -3.56 -2.64
CA ASP A 207 3.12 -3.65 -3.99
C ASP A 207 3.96 -4.56 -4.86
N TYR A 208 3.32 -5.11 -5.88
CA TYR A 208 3.94 -5.99 -6.86
C TYR A 208 3.55 -5.58 -8.28
N TYR A 209 4.54 -5.59 -9.15
CA TYR A 209 4.37 -5.32 -10.55
C TYR A 209 4.72 -6.56 -11.37
N SER A 210 3.76 -7.07 -12.17
CA SER A 210 3.96 -8.21 -13.04
C SER A 210 4.65 -7.81 -14.34
N TYR A 211 5.79 -8.44 -14.67
CA TYR A 211 6.61 -8.13 -15.85
C TYR A 211 6.13 -8.83 -17.14
N GLU A 212 5.15 -9.70 -17.06
CA GLU A 212 4.69 -10.38 -18.27
C GLU A 212 4.00 -9.39 -19.20
N ASN A 213 4.65 -9.03 -20.28
CA ASN A 213 4.26 -8.13 -21.37
C ASN A 213 4.84 -6.72 -21.35
N ALA A 214 6.00 -6.49 -20.74
CA ALA A 214 6.70 -5.21 -20.90
C ALA A 214 7.00 -4.86 -22.38
N ARG A 215 6.97 -5.83 -23.30
CA ARG A 215 7.07 -5.61 -24.75
C ARG A 215 5.75 -5.25 -25.42
N GLU A 216 4.60 -5.66 -24.86
CA GLU A 216 3.26 -5.37 -25.42
C GLU A 216 2.69 -4.04 -24.90
N ILE A 217 3.18 -3.53 -23.78
CA ILE A 217 2.75 -2.23 -23.20
C ILE A 217 3.17 -1.02 -24.08
N LEU A 218 4.12 -1.20 -24.98
CA LEU A 218 4.51 -0.17 -25.97
C LEU A 218 3.55 -0.07 -27.18
N LEU A 219 2.65 -1.00 -27.31
CA LEU A 219 1.63 -1.02 -28.35
C LEU A 219 0.26 -0.97 -27.66
N ASP A 220 -0.50 0.05 -27.87
CA ASP A 220 -1.84 0.45 -27.37
C ASP A 220 -2.94 -0.67 -27.35
N GLU A 221 -2.60 -1.94 -27.21
CA GLU A 221 -3.54 -3.06 -27.19
C GLU A 221 -3.78 -3.57 -25.76
N ILE A 222 -4.83 -3.05 -25.17
CA ILE A 222 -5.44 -3.49 -23.91
C ILE A 222 -6.33 -4.69 -24.22
N ASP A 223 -5.76 -5.85 -24.31
CA ASP A 223 -6.62 -7.06 -24.21
C ASP A 223 -5.79 -8.28 -23.82
N LYS A 224 -5.63 -8.51 -22.52
CA LYS A 224 -5.32 -9.84 -21.95
C LYS A 224 -5.29 -9.76 -20.42
N SER A 225 -6.48 -9.74 -19.83
CA SER A 225 -6.70 -9.90 -18.38
C SER A 225 -6.31 -11.32 -17.87
N GLU A 226 -6.14 -12.28 -18.76
CA GLU A 226 -5.98 -13.69 -18.41
C GLU A 226 -4.65 -14.04 -17.72
N ASN A 227 -3.60 -13.25 -17.87
CA ASN A 227 -2.27 -13.62 -17.39
C ASN A 227 -1.90 -13.03 -16.00
N LEU A 228 -2.64 -12.05 -15.49
CA LEU A 228 -2.31 -11.43 -14.21
C LEU A 228 -2.57 -12.39 -13.03
N GLU A 229 -3.66 -13.16 -13.06
CA GLU A 229 -4.00 -14.10 -11.99
C GLU A 229 -2.97 -15.22 -11.85
N GLN A 230 -2.54 -15.85 -12.96
CA GLN A 230 -1.56 -16.95 -12.93
C GLN A 230 -0.18 -16.51 -12.40
N ASN A 231 0.19 -15.24 -12.55
CA ASN A 231 1.48 -14.72 -12.13
C ASN A 231 1.50 -14.11 -10.73
N THR A 232 0.33 -13.98 -10.11
CA THR A 232 0.17 -13.37 -8.79
C THR A 232 -0.32 -14.33 -7.71
N ASP A 233 -0.50 -15.62 -8.02
CA ASP A 233 -1.01 -16.65 -7.10
C ASP A 233 -0.24 -16.69 -5.77
N PHE A 234 1.08 -16.49 -5.80
CA PHE A 234 1.91 -16.48 -4.61
C PHE A 234 1.61 -15.32 -3.65
N LEU A 235 1.01 -14.21 -4.15
CA LEU A 235 0.59 -13.09 -3.31
C LEU A 235 -0.56 -13.50 -2.38
N TYR A 236 -1.50 -14.30 -2.91
CA TYR A 236 -2.68 -14.73 -2.15
C TYR A 236 -2.37 -15.74 -1.06
N SER A 237 -1.18 -16.37 -1.10
CA SER A 237 -0.82 -17.41 -0.13
C SER A 237 -0.49 -16.84 1.26
N TYR A 238 -0.04 -15.59 1.34
CA TYR A 238 0.43 -15.00 2.59
C TYR A 238 -0.09 -13.57 2.84
N SER A 239 -0.69 -12.93 1.84
CA SER A 239 -1.34 -11.62 2.05
C SER A 239 -2.74 -11.80 2.61
N ASP A 240 -3.09 -11.02 3.62
CA ASP A 240 -4.44 -10.99 4.18
C ASP A 240 -5.42 -10.25 3.27
N VAL A 241 -4.90 -9.25 2.55
CA VAL A 241 -5.64 -8.48 1.56
C VAL A 241 -4.81 -8.32 0.30
N VAL A 242 -5.40 -8.63 -0.85
CA VAL A 242 -4.79 -8.37 -2.15
C VAL A 242 -5.69 -7.42 -2.94
N PHE A 243 -5.12 -6.33 -3.39
CA PHE A 243 -5.74 -5.39 -4.34
C PHE A 243 -5.17 -5.64 -5.72
N GLN A 244 -6.04 -5.96 -6.66
CA GLN A 244 -5.69 -6.17 -8.06
C GLN A 244 -6.25 -5.01 -8.89
N LEU A 245 -5.36 -4.15 -9.42
CA LEU A 245 -5.74 -3.00 -10.21
C LEU A 245 -5.60 -3.31 -11.70
N GLN A 246 -6.69 -3.19 -12.45
CA GLN A 246 -6.74 -3.39 -13.90
C GLN A 246 -7.35 -2.17 -14.59
N LYS A 247 -6.79 -1.76 -15.73
CA LYS A 247 -7.37 -0.73 -16.57
C LYS A 247 -8.43 -1.34 -17.49
N ILE A 248 -9.65 -0.78 -17.47
CA ILE A 248 -10.77 -1.24 -18.30
C ILE A 248 -10.84 -0.40 -19.59
N SER A 249 -10.71 0.91 -19.48
CA SER A 249 -10.80 1.81 -20.65
C SER A 249 -10.11 3.15 -20.40
N GLY A 250 -9.98 3.93 -21.45
CA GLY A 250 -9.40 5.27 -21.47
C GLY A 250 -8.15 5.34 -22.34
N LYS A 251 -8.08 6.36 -23.21
CA LYS A 251 -6.96 6.67 -24.10
C LYS A 251 -6.26 7.93 -23.63
N LYS A 252 -5.02 8.11 -24.08
CA LYS A 252 -4.28 9.36 -23.81
C LYS A 252 -5.05 10.56 -24.37
N GLY A 253 -5.39 11.51 -23.51
CA GLY A 253 -6.19 12.69 -23.84
C GLY A 253 -7.63 12.64 -23.35
N ASP A 254 -8.10 11.50 -22.80
CA ASP A 254 -9.37 11.44 -22.09
C ASP A 254 -9.24 12.12 -20.73
N ASP A 255 -10.33 12.79 -20.29
CA ASP A 255 -10.37 13.44 -18.97
C ASP A 255 -10.22 12.45 -17.83
N PHE A 256 -10.72 11.20 -18.01
CA PHE A 256 -10.65 10.14 -17.02
C PHE A 256 -10.38 8.78 -17.66
N TYR A 257 -9.65 7.93 -16.92
CA TYR A 257 -9.47 6.53 -17.24
C TYR A 257 -10.28 5.66 -16.29
N LEU A 258 -10.85 4.57 -16.82
CA LEU A 258 -11.61 3.62 -16.00
C LEU A 258 -10.74 2.44 -15.61
N PHE A 259 -10.78 2.13 -14.32
CA PHE A 259 -10.11 0.99 -13.71
C PHE A 259 -11.11 0.13 -12.95
N GLU A 260 -10.74 -1.12 -12.78
CA GLU A 260 -11.38 -2.03 -11.84
C GLU A 260 -10.38 -2.41 -10.76
N LEU A 261 -10.84 -2.31 -9.51
CA LEU A 261 -10.11 -2.76 -8.34
C LEU A 261 -10.76 -4.03 -7.81
N GLY A 262 -10.09 -5.15 -7.98
CA GLY A 262 -10.40 -6.40 -7.30
C GLY A 262 -9.87 -6.33 -5.87
N ILE A 263 -10.73 -6.63 -4.90
CA ILE A 263 -10.41 -6.64 -3.46
C ILE A 263 -10.61 -8.06 -2.97
N PHE A 264 -9.56 -8.74 -2.55
CA PHE A 264 -9.56 -10.12 -2.10
C PHE A 264 -9.10 -10.15 -0.64
N CYS A 265 -9.96 -10.69 0.24
CA CYS A 265 -9.72 -10.72 1.68
C CYS A 265 -9.76 -12.15 2.23
N GLY A 266 -8.73 -12.52 3.02
CA GLY A 266 -8.66 -13.74 3.81
C GLY A 266 -8.57 -15.04 2.99
N GLU A 267 -8.48 -16.15 3.72
CA GLU A 267 -8.38 -17.51 3.15
C GLU A 267 -9.61 -17.91 2.32
N TYR A 268 -10.79 -17.38 2.65
CA TYR A 268 -12.04 -17.65 1.94
C TYR A 268 -12.19 -16.84 0.66
N ARG A 269 -11.19 -16.06 0.27
CA ARG A 269 -11.16 -15.25 -0.95
C ARG A 269 -12.47 -14.47 -1.16
N LEU A 270 -12.97 -13.85 -0.09
CA LEU A 270 -14.06 -12.89 -0.24
C LEU A 270 -13.60 -11.82 -1.21
N SER A 271 -14.20 -11.79 -2.39
CA SER A 271 -13.80 -10.88 -3.46
C SER A 271 -14.91 -9.90 -3.77
N ARG A 272 -14.53 -8.67 -4.04
CA ARG A 272 -15.40 -7.63 -4.56
C ARG A 272 -14.65 -6.84 -5.61
N TYR A 273 -15.35 -6.46 -6.65
CA TYR A 273 -14.81 -5.57 -7.67
C TYR A 273 -15.44 -4.20 -7.56
N LYS A 274 -14.62 -3.16 -7.67
CA LYS A 274 -15.05 -1.77 -7.60
C LYS A 274 -14.49 -1.00 -8.79
N SER A 275 -15.35 -0.29 -9.51
CA SER A 275 -14.92 0.63 -10.56
C SER A 275 -14.30 1.87 -9.94
N LEU A 276 -13.13 2.26 -10.46
CA LEU A 276 -12.41 3.47 -10.11
C LEU A 276 -12.26 4.35 -11.35
N GLN A 277 -12.41 5.65 -11.17
CA GLN A 277 -12.02 6.65 -12.15
C GLN A 277 -10.64 7.21 -11.76
N PHE A 278 -9.74 7.30 -12.73
CA PHE A 278 -8.42 7.90 -12.54
C PHE A 278 -8.35 9.21 -13.30
N ASP A 279 -8.06 10.27 -12.58
CA ASP A 279 -7.79 11.59 -13.12
C ASP A 279 -6.27 11.71 -13.39
N PRO A 280 -5.85 11.82 -14.67
CA PRO A 280 -4.45 11.89 -15.03
C PRO A 280 -3.78 13.22 -14.71
N GLU A 281 -4.52 14.32 -14.54
CA GLU A 281 -3.94 15.63 -14.25
C GLU A 281 -3.43 15.72 -12.81
N VAL A 282 -4.20 15.15 -11.88
CA VAL A 282 -3.88 15.14 -10.44
C VAL A 282 -3.45 13.76 -9.94
N GLU A 283 -3.34 12.79 -10.83
CA GLU A 283 -2.91 11.41 -10.56
C GLU A 283 -3.70 10.73 -9.43
N LYS A 284 -5.02 10.87 -9.44
CA LYS A 284 -5.89 10.46 -8.33
C LYS A 284 -7.00 9.53 -8.77
N PHE A 285 -7.23 8.51 -7.93
CA PHE A 285 -8.37 7.60 -8.06
C PHE A 285 -9.57 8.09 -7.26
N GLN A 286 -10.75 7.88 -7.81
CA GLN A 286 -12.02 8.10 -7.12
C GLN A 286 -12.92 6.88 -7.34
N GLU A 287 -13.71 6.52 -6.34
CA GLU A 287 -14.72 5.48 -6.51
C GLU A 287 -15.81 6.00 -7.45
N GLY A 288 -15.99 5.29 -8.58
CA GLY A 288 -17.07 5.59 -9.51
C GLY A 288 -18.43 5.29 -8.88
N GLU A 289 -19.44 6.08 -9.20
CA GLU A 289 -20.83 5.74 -8.91
C GLU A 289 -21.20 4.48 -9.72
N LYS A 290 -21.95 3.56 -9.10
CA LYS A 290 -22.57 2.46 -9.86
C LYS A 290 -23.58 3.06 -10.82
N LYS A 291 -23.30 2.97 -12.12
CA LYS A 291 -24.36 3.10 -13.12
C LYS A 291 -25.19 1.83 -13.17
#